data_5175ea273577a670db222a67c164e82f
#
_entry.id   5175ea273577a670db222a67c164e82f
#
_cell.length_a   1.000
_cell.length_b   1.000
_cell.length_c   1.000
_cell.angle_alpha   90.00
_cell.angle_beta   90.00
_cell.angle_gamma   90.00
#
_symmetry.space_group_name_H-M   'P 1'
#
loop_
_entity.id
_entity.type
_entity.pdbx_description
1 polymer ?
#
loop_
_entity_poly.entity_id
_entity_poly.type
_entity_poly.pdbx_seq_one_letter_code
_entity_poly.pdbx_strand_id
1 'polypeptide(L)'
;MKTLVMKFGGSSVGTTSALIQVLSIVLNEREQWDRLVLVVSALDGVTDMLIEAAGLANMGNQRGYRRIVANLRTRHLAMIEELPLGNSERGALQADIDRLLFDMLDIYQGMTHSSDRWAATQKLDASIGVGEKLAARIIAALLRQNDVRSVAIDTTNLIVTDDSHGNAIPNIAMSRTQIATNVLPLLERGIVPVITGFIGATRSGQPTTLGRGGSDLTASILGAGVGAQEIWLWTDVDGLMTADPREVDTARVIPHLSYEEAAELAYFGARILHTRMLAPIQSEHIPVWIKNVFKPQKPGSNISPGSGRSELTIKAVTSIAGVALTADHSGSLSTISALVDQTLYENTRSHADVMISSQSSTRSFLCVLIPTAAGPDAIHNTHIALEKKLSEQAADGVWRVNTVSIITAISDSFDHRPQLVAQVLNALRNLPILGLAQGPSNCSFSVVVNSHYADEALIRIHELILNPH
;
A
#
# COMPACT_ATOMS: atom_id res chain seq x y z
N MET A 1 28.83 7.24 7.85
CA MET A 1 27.71 7.48 8.80
C MET A 1 26.55 6.57 8.40
N LYS A 2 26.07 5.77 9.35
CA LYS A 2 24.95 4.85 9.10
C LYS A 2 23.62 5.59 9.20
N THR A 3 22.82 5.59 8.15
CA THR A 3 21.50 6.25 8.09
C THR A 3 20.40 5.19 8.04
N LEU A 4 19.42 5.31 8.94
CA LEU A 4 18.21 4.49 8.96
C LEU A 4 17.00 5.36 8.64
N VAL A 5 16.14 4.89 7.73
CA VAL A 5 14.82 5.46 7.51
C VAL A 5 13.78 4.55 8.16
N MET A 6 12.97 5.10 9.04
CA MET A 6 11.88 4.38 9.71
C MET A 6 10.53 4.96 9.29
N LYS A 7 9.65 4.12 8.76
CA LYS A 7 8.27 4.53 8.46
C LYS A 7 7.31 3.91 9.46
N PHE A 8 6.40 4.72 9.99
CA PHE A 8 5.34 4.29 10.89
C PHE A 8 3.98 4.44 10.22
N GLY A 9 3.25 3.32 10.09
CA GLY A 9 1.90 3.29 9.51
C GLY A 9 0.84 3.89 10.44
N GLY A 10 -0.39 4.07 9.95
CA GLY A 10 -1.48 4.66 10.72
C GLY A 10 -1.80 3.91 12.02
N SER A 11 -1.83 2.57 11.99
CA SER A 11 -1.99 1.72 13.18
C SER A 11 -0.84 1.88 14.19
N SER A 12 0.37 2.20 13.70
CA SER A 12 1.56 2.41 14.52
C SER A 12 1.59 3.77 15.23
N VAL A 13 0.73 4.71 14.85
CA VAL A 13 0.66 6.07 15.42
C VAL A 13 -0.75 6.44 15.90
N GLY A 14 -1.72 5.52 15.82
CA GLY A 14 -3.14 5.77 16.02
C GLY A 14 -3.59 5.98 17.46
N THR A 15 -2.77 5.62 18.45
CA THR A 15 -3.07 5.72 19.90
C THR A 15 -1.90 6.31 20.67
N THR A 16 -2.18 6.82 21.88
CA THR A 16 -1.13 7.33 22.78
C THR A 16 -0.08 6.26 23.12
N SER A 17 -0.52 5.03 23.37
CA SER A 17 0.40 3.91 23.64
C SER A 17 1.29 3.57 22.43
N ALA A 18 0.75 3.64 21.23
CA ALA A 18 1.52 3.44 20.01
C ALA A 18 2.56 4.56 19.80
N LEU A 19 2.23 5.81 20.08
CA LEU A 19 3.17 6.94 20.02
C LEU A 19 4.30 6.80 21.04
N ILE A 20 4.02 6.32 22.26
CA ILE A 20 5.04 6.02 23.26
C ILE A 20 5.95 4.87 22.79
N GLN A 21 5.38 3.87 22.12
CA GLN A 21 6.17 2.79 21.53
C GLN A 21 7.08 3.29 20.40
N VAL A 22 6.58 4.19 19.54
CA VAL A 22 7.41 4.87 18.52
C VAL A 22 8.58 5.61 19.17
N LEU A 23 8.31 6.38 20.23
CA LEU A 23 9.36 7.05 20.99
C LEU A 23 10.41 6.06 21.50
N SER A 24 9.99 4.98 22.14
CA SER A 24 10.89 3.93 22.66
C SER A 24 11.78 3.34 21.57
N ILE A 25 11.20 3.03 20.40
CA ILE A 25 11.95 2.53 19.23
C ILE A 25 12.99 3.56 18.78
N VAL A 26 12.61 4.83 18.62
CA VAL A 26 13.53 5.88 18.18
C VAL A 26 14.67 6.07 19.14
N LEU A 27 14.40 6.06 20.45
CA LEU A 27 15.45 6.19 21.49
C LEU A 27 16.44 5.02 21.44
N ASN A 28 15.96 3.79 21.30
CA ASN A 28 16.82 2.60 21.20
C ASN A 28 17.68 2.61 19.92
N GLU A 29 17.08 2.94 18.77
CA GLU A 29 17.79 2.92 17.50
C GLU A 29 18.79 4.09 17.38
N ARG A 30 18.57 5.20 18.06
CA ARG A 30 19.51 6.33 18.10
C ARG A 30 20.88 5.96 18.68
N GLU A 31 20.96 4.91 19.47
CA GLU A 31 22.23 4.43 20.01
C GLU A 31 23.05 3.62 19.00
N GLN A 32 22.40 3.08 17.96
CA GLN A 32 23.00 2.17 16.98
C GLN A 32 23.25 2.83 15.62
N TRP A 33 22.51 3.91 15.31
CA TRP A 33 22.54 4.61 14.04
C TRP A 33 23.00 6.05 14.19
N ASP A 34 23.89 6.49 13.30
CA ASP A 34 24.41 7.85 13.31
C ASP A 34 23.32 8.88 12.92
N ARG A 35 22.38 8.48 12.05
CA ARG A 35 21.34 9.33 11.49
C ARG A 35 20.02 8.58 11.39
N LEU A 36 18.95 9.21 11.85
CA LEU A 36 17.58 8.69 11.75
C LEU A 36 16.70 9.63 10.93
N VAL A 37 15.86 9.07 10.08
CA VAL A 37 14.79 9.77 9.36
C VAL A 37 13.48 9.05 9.66
N LEU A 38 12.47 9.77 10.12
CA LEU A 38 11.15 9.20 10.36
C LEU A 38 10.18 9.63 9.26
N VAL A 39 9.41 8.68 8.75
CA VAL A 39 8.27 8.93 7.86
C VAL A 39 7.00 8.47 8.57
N VAL A 40 5.99 9.31 8.60
CA VAL A 40 4.76 9.02 9.34
C VAL A 40 3.52 9.15 8.48
N SER A 41 2.59 8.23 8.64
CA SER A 41 1.24 8.32 8.08
C SER A 41 0.33 9.13 9.01
N ALA A 42 -0.84 9.52 8.54
CA ALA A 42 -1.91 10.01 9.39
C ALA A 42 -2.26 8.98 10.48
N LEU A 43 -2.81 9.42 11.61
CA LEU A 43 -3.35 8.54 12.63
C LEU A 43 -4.48 7.68 12.04
N ASP A 44 -4.60 6.45 12.53
CA ASP A 44 -5.61 5.50 12.06
C ASP A 44 -7.02 6.11 11.98
N GLY A 45 -7.71 5.92 10.84
CA GLY A 45 -9.04 6.46 10.54
C GLY A 45 -9.09 7.97 10.26
N VAL A 46 -8.00 8.73 10.43
CA VAL A 46 -8.01 10.19 10.17
C VAL A 46 -8.14 10.47 8.68
N THR A 47 -7.48 9.72 7.82
CA THR A 47 -7.59 9.89 6.36
C THR A 47 -9.04 9.69 5.89
N ASP A 48 -9.73 8.67 6.40
CA ASP A 48 -11.14 8.39 6.05
C ASP A 48 -12.06 9.54 6.49
N MET A 49 -11.86 10.09 7.69
CA MET A 49 -12.59 11.26 8.17
C MET A 49 -12.36 12.48 7.28
N LEU A 50 -11.14 12.70 6.80
CA LEU A 50 -10.81 13.81 5.89
C LEU A 50 -11.47 13.64 4.53
N ILE A 51 -11.50 12.42 3.98
CA ILE A 51 -12.20 12.08 2.73
C ILE A 51 -13.72 12.30 2.89
N GLU A 52 -14.30 11.84 3.99
CA GLU A 52 -15.73 12.05 4.29
C GLU A 52 -16.04 13.56 4.37
N ALA A 53 -15.21 14.32 5.09
CA ALA A 53 -15.41 15.76 5.21
C ALA A 53 -15.34 16.49 3.87
N ALA A 54 -14.38 16.11 3.01
CA ALA A 54 -14.27 16.63 1.65
C ALA A 54 -15.50 16.29 0.78
N GLY A 55 -16.02 15.08 0.89
CA GLY A 55 -17.25 14.66 0.23
C GLY A 55 -18.45 15.52 0.66
N LEU A 56 -18.59 15.75 1.96
CA LEU A 56 -19.64 16.64 2.52
C LEU A 56 -19.46 18.09 2.07
N ALA A 57 -18.22 18.58 1.97
CA ALA A 57 -17.93 19.91 1.46
C ALA A 57 -18.34 20.07 -0.02
N ASN A 58 -18.04 19.09 -0.86
CA ASN A 58 -18.46 19.06 -2.26
C ASN A 58 -19.99 19.04 -2.43
N MET A 59 -20.71 18.44 -1.48
CA MET A 59 -22.19 18.45 -1.43
C MET A 59 -22.77 19.74 -0.82
N GLY A 60 -21.95 20.71 -0.41
CA GLY A 60 -22.40 21.94 0.26
C GLY A 60 -22.85 21.74 1.71
N ASN A 61 -22.60 20.57 2.32
CA ASN A 61 -23.00 20.26 3.69
C ASN A 61 -22.02 20.85 4.72
N GLN A 62 -22.12 22.16 4.96
CA GLN A 62 -21.25 22.88 5.88
C GLN A 62 -21.32 22.36 7.32
N ARG A 63 -22.48 21.95 7.80
CA ARG A 63 -22.64 21.42 9.16
C ARG A 63 -21.89 20.05 9.29
N GLY A 64 -21.96 19.25 8.25
CA GLY A 64 -21.35 17.94 8.22
C GLY A 64 -19.82 18.01 8.33
N TYR A 65 -19.16 18.71 7.40
CA TYR A 65 -17.69 18.77 7.43
C TYR A 65 -17.15 19.53 8.66
N ARG A 66 -17.82 20.60 9.13
CA ARG A 66 -17.41 21.29 10.36
C ARG A 66 -17.48 20.38 11.59
N ARG A 67 -18.48 19.50 11.67
CA ARG A 67 -18.57 18.50 12.75
C ARG A 67 -17.39 17.52 12.71
N ILE A 68 -17.01 17.04 11.52
CA ILE A 68 -15.86 16.14 11.38
C ILE A 68 -14.57 16.84 11.81
N VAL A 69 -14.34 18.09 11.38
CA VAL A 69 -13.17 18.88 11.79
C VAL A 69 -13.14 19.09 13.32
N ALA A 70 -14.28 19.38 13.94
CA ALA A 70 -14.37 19.47 15.40
C ALA A 70 -14.02 18.14 16.09
N ASN A 71 -14.48 17.02 15.55
CA ASN A 71 -14.13 15.67 16.06
C ASN A 71 -12.63 15.38 15.91
N LEU A 72 -12.03 15.71 14.76
CA LEU A 72 -10.59 15.60 14.54
C LEU A 72 -9.82 16.44 15.57
N ARG A 73 -10.23 17.68 15.79
CA ARG A 73 -9.63 18.54 16.82
C ARG A 73 -9.70 17.90 18.21
N THR A 74 -10.88 17.50 18.63
CA THR A 74 -11.10 16.87 19.95
C THR A 74 -10.24 15.64 20.13
N ARG A 75 -10.17 14.76 19.12
CA ARG A 75 -9.36 13.55 19.15
C ARG A 75 -7.88 13.85 19.32
N HIS A 76 -7.33 14.77 18.53
CA HIS A 76 -5.89 15.10 18.60
C HIS A 76 -5.54 15.82 19.91
N LEU A 77 -6.39 16.73 20.39
CA LEU A 77 -6.17 17.39 21.67
C LEU A 77 -6.24 16.42 22.85
N ALA A 78 -7.20 15.50 22.87
CA ALA A 78 -7.28 14.47 23.90
C ALA A 78 -5.99 13.60 23.93
N MET A 79 -5.51 13.20 22.74
CA MET A 79 -4.24 12.44 22.64
C MET A 79 -3.04 13.25 23.19
N ILE A 80 -2.96 14.54 22.87
CA ILE A 80 -1.89 15.43 23.37
C ILE A 80 -1.93 15.58 24.88
N GLU A 81 -3.11 15.65 25.48
CA GLU A 81 -3.25 15.73 26.94
C GLU A 81 -2.72 14.46 27.65
N GLU A 82 -2.87 13.30 27.04
CA GLU A 82 -2.38 12.03 27.57
C GLU A 82 -0.85 11.85 27.40
N LEU A 83 -0.24 12.55 26.41
CA LEU A 83 1.19 12.45 26.15
C LEU A 83 2.03 13.16 27.23
N PRO A 84 3.22 12.62 27.58
CA PRO A 84 4.14 13.23 28.54
C PRO A 84 4.84 14.46 27.94
N LEU A 85 4.07 15.51 27.67
CA LEU A 85 4.55 16.77 27.12
C LEU A 85 4.55 17.86 28.20
N GLY A 86 5.60 18.65 28.28
CA GLY A 86 5.64 19.86 29.10
C GLY A 86 4.72 20.94 28.52
N ASN A 87 4.33 21.89 29.38
CA ASN A 87 3.36 22.93 29.02
C ASN A 87 3.74 23.74 27.78
N SER A 88 5.02 24.02 27.57
CA SER A 88 5.52 24.76 26.40
C SER A 88 5.32 23.99 25.10
N GLU A 89 5.76 22.73 25.03
CA GLU A 89 5.61 21.87 23.85
C GLU A 89 4.12 21.59 23.59
N ARG A 90 3.34 21.31 24.63
CA ARG A 90 1.90 21.10 24.53
C ARG A 90 1.17 22.31 23.95
N GLY A 91 1.44 23.52 24.48
CA GLY A 91 0.82 24.75 23.99
C GLY A 91 1.20 25.08 22.54
N ALA A 92 2.47 24.89 22.17
CA ALA A 92 2.93 25.09 20.79
C ALA A 92 2.27 24.09 19.84
N LEU A 93 2.17 22.81 20.23
CA LEU A 93 1.55 21.76 19.43
C LEU A 93 0.03 22.00 19.26
N GLN A 94 -0.67 22.41 20.31
CA GLN A 94 -2.09 22.78 20.23
C GLN A 94 -2.32 23.92 19.22
N ALA A 95 -1.49 24.97 19.27
CA ALA A 95 -1.57 26.07 18.32
C ALA A 95 -1.31 25.62 16.87
N ASP A 96 -0.35 24.74 16.64
CA ASP A 96 -0.07 24.17 15.32
C ASP A 96 -1.25 23.34 14.79
N ILE A 97 -1.87 22.53 15.64
CA ILE A 97 -3.06 21.73 15.28
C ILE A 97 -4.23 22.65 14.92
N ASP A 98 -4.51 23.64 15.76
CA ASP A 98 -5.60 24.57 15.49
C ASP A 98 -5.39 25.30 14.17
N ARG A 99 -4.16 25.76 13.87
CA ARG A 99 -3.84 26.40 12.60
C ARG A 99 -4.09 25.48 11.41
N LEU A 100 -3.58 24.23 11.43
CA LEU A 100 -3.77 23.28 10.34
C LEU A 100 -5.25 22.95 10.10
N LEU A 101 -6.04 22.83 11.15
CA LEU A 101 -7.47 22.56 11.04
C LEU A 101 -8.27 23.80 10.57
N PHE A 102 -7.81 25.01 10.92
CA PHE A 102 -8.37 26.25 10.36
C PHE A 102 -8.10 26.36 8.87
N ASP A 103 -6.84 26.18 8.44
CA ASP A 103 -6.46 26.20 7.02
C ASP A 103 -7.28 25.17 6.22
N MET A 104 -7.55 24.00 6.81
CA MET A 104 -8.37 22.95 6.20
C MET A 104 -9.86 23.38 6.07
N LEU A 105 -10.41 24.10 7.04
CA LEU A 105 -11.77 24.63 6.94
C LEU A 105 -11.92 25.59 5.75
N ASP A 106 -10.90 26.41 5.48
CA ASP A 106 -10.89 27.32 4.33
C ASP A 106 -10.86 26.53 3.02
N ILE A 107 -10.09 25.44 2.96
CA ILE A 107 -10.09 24.53 1.80
C ILE A 107 -11.49 23.98 1.56
N TYR A 108 -12.16 23.44 2.59
CA TYR A 108 -13.51 22.88 2.48
C TYR A 108 -14.55 23.93 2.10
N GLN A 109 -14.46 25.14 2.64
CA GLN A 109 -15.33 26.24 2.25
C GLN A 109 -15.16 26.57 0.76
N GLY A 110 -13.92 26.58 0.27
CA GLY A 110 -13.62 26.78 -1.14
C GLY A 110 -14.10 25.64 -2.05
N MET A 111 -14.26 24.40 -1.56
CA MET A 111 -14.84 23.29 -2.32
C MET A 111 -16.32 23.48 -2.60
N THR A 112 -17.07 23.99 -1.63
CA THR A 112 -18.53 24.21 -1.70
C THR A 112 -18.93 25.10 -2.89
N HIS A 113 -18.06 25.96 -3.35
CA HIS A 113 -18.33 26.92 -4.44
C HIS A 113 -17.66 26.56 -5.78
N SER A 114 -17.01 25.39 -5.85
CA SER A 114 -16.29 24.98 -7.05
C SER A 114 -17.18 24.14 -7.97
N SER A 115 -17.49 24.66 -9.17
CA SER A 115 -18.09 23.89 -10.26
C SER A 115 -17.05 23.13 -11.07
N ASP A 116 -15.76 23.39 -10.85
CA ASP A 116 -14.66 22.78 -11.56
C ASP A 116 -14.22 21.49 -10.84
N ARG A 117 -14.37 20.35 -11.53
CA ARG A 117 -14.03 19.02 -11.03
C ARG A 117 -12.51 18.88 -10.76
N TRP A 118 -11.68 19.54 -11.56
CA TRP A 118 -10.24 19.54 -11.39
C TRP A 118 -9.81 20.27 -10.11
N ALA A 119 -10.36 21.49 -9.92
CA ALA A 119 -10.12 22.25 -8.69
C ALA A 119 -10.61 21.52 -7.43
N ALA A 120 -11.66 20.73 -7.53
CA ALA A 120 -12.16 19.90 -6.43
C ALA A 120 -11.15 18.80 -6.06
N THR A 121 -10.53 18.14 -7.04
CA THR A 121 -9.54 17.08 -6.80
C THR A 121 -8.25 17.64 -6.19
N GLN A 122 -7.78 18.80 -6.62
CA GLN A 122 -6.64 19.49 -6.01
C GLN A 122 -6.88 19.82 -4.53
N LYS A 123 -8.07 20.34 -4.21
CA LYS A 123 -8.46 20.66 -2.84
C LYS A 123 -8.60 19.40 -1.99
N LEU A 124 -9.06 18.29 -2.57
CA LEU A 124 -9.11 17.00 -1.90
C LEU A 124 -7.71 16.56 -1.46
N ASP A 125 -6.73 16.54 -2.36
CA ASP A 125 -5.33 16.20 -2.03
C ASP A 125 -4.77 17.09 -0.94
N ALA A 126 -4.99 18.40 -1.04
CA ALA A 126 -4.55 19.36 -0.03
C ALA A 126 -5.17 19.10 1.36
N SER A 127 -6.45 18.70 1.41
CA SER A 127 -7.15 18.43 2.66
C SER A 127 -6.75 17.10 3.30
N ILE A 128 -6.62 16.04 2.49
CA ILE A 128 -6.26 14.69 2.98
C ILE A 128 -4.87 14.72 3.62
N GLY A 129 -3.91 15.41 3.02
CA GLY A 129 -2.54 15.51 3.54
C GLY A 129 -2.39 16.19 4.90
N VAL A 130 -3.46 16.79 5.45
CA VAL A 130 -3.43 17.39 6.79
C VAL A 130 -3.23 16.32 7.88
N GLY A 131 -3.73 15.10 7.68
CA GLY A 131 -3.57 14.03 8.66
C GLY A 131 -2.10 13.69 8.94
N GLU A 132 -1.28 13.56 7.91
CA GLU A 132 0.17 13.34 8.03
C GLU A 132 0.88 14.53 8.67
N LYS A 133 0.46 15.74 8.35
CA LYS A 133 1.02 16.97 8.96
C LYS A 133 0.76 17.03 10.46
N LEU A 134 -0.44 16.63 10.90
CA LEU A 134 -0.77 16.52 12.33
C LEU A 134 0.10 15.47 13.03
N ALA A 135 0.19 14.26 12.46
CA ALA A 135 0.99 13.16 13.01
C ALA A 135 2.49 13.53 13.13
N ALA A 136 3.06 14.14 12.10
CA ALA A 136 4.47 14.55 12.09
C ALA A 136 4.78 15.56 13.21
N ARG A 137 3.89 16.51 13.47
CA ARG A 137 4.07 17.53 14.52
C ARG A 137 3.98 16.92 15.91
N ILE A 138 3.04 15.99 16.14
CA ILE A 138 2.89 15.28 17.42
C ILE A 138 4.17 14.49 17.74
N ILE A 139 4.66 13.70 16.78
CA ILE A 139 5.85 12.87 16.98
C ILE A 139 7.10 13.75 17.16
N ALA A 140 7.26 14.82 16.39
CA ALA A 140 8.37 15.72 16.53
C ALA A 140 8.38 16.42 17.92
N ALA A 141 7.21 16.83 18.44
CA ALA A 141 7.08 17.40 19.79
C ALA A 141 7.43 16.37 20.87
N LEU A 142 6.94 15.13 20.71
CA LEU A 142 7.24 14.04 21.65
C LEU A 142 8.75 13.72 21.70
N LEU A 143 9.42 13.73 20.56
CA LEU A 143 10.87 13.54 20.47
C LEU A 143 11.63 14.68 21.14
N ARG A 144 11.27 15.95 20.89
CA ARG A 144 11.91 17.11 21.53
C ARG A 144 11.75 17.08 23.05
N GLN A 145 10.57 16.69 23.54
CA GLN A 145 10.32 16.54 24.97
C GLN A 145 11.25 15.51 25.64
N ASN A 146 11.78 14.55 24.85
CA ASN A 146 12.67 13.49 25.30
C ASN A 146 14.14 13.69 24.80
N ASP A 147 14.59 14.94 24.72
CA ASP A 147 15.95 15.34 24.38
C ASP A 147 16.46 14.86 23.03
N VAL A 148 15.53 14.59 22.08
CA VAL A 148 15.84 14.30 20.68
C VAL A 148 15.59 15.56 19.85
N ARG A 149 16.65 16.16 19.33
CA ARG A 149 16.52 17.30 18.41
C ARG A 149 15.76 16.86 17.17
N SER A 150 14.54 17.33 17.00
CA SER A 150 13.68 16.92 15.89
C SER A 150 12.86 18.07 15.31
N VAL A 151 12.47 17.92 14.04
CA VAL A 151 11.65 18.88 13.30
C VAL A 151 10.66 18.13 12.39
N ALA A 152 9.43 18.61 12.34
CA ALA A 152 8.43 18.13 11.39
C ALA A 152 8.66 18.79 10.00
N ILE A 153 8.66 17.99 8.95
CA ILE A 153 8.86 18.44 7.56
C ILE A 153 7.72 17.92 6.70
N ASP A 154 7.09 18.81 5.96
CA ASP A 154 6.06 18.46 5.00
C ASP A 154 6.71 18.02 3.67
N THR A 155 6.39 16.82 3.18
CA THR A 155 6.94 16.27 1.93
C THR A 155 6.53 17.04 0.68
N THR A 156 5.57 17.93 0.75
CA THR A 156 5.28 18.92 -0.32
C THR A 156 6.50 19.77 -0.68
N ASN A 157 7.48 19.89 0.23
CA ASN A 157 8.76 20.58 -0.01
C ASN A 157 9.89 19.64 -0.46
N LEU A 158 9.65 18.34 -0.50
CA LEU A 158 10.68 17.31 -0.76
C LEU A 158 10.37 16.45 -1.98
N ILE A 159 9.11 16.04 -2.15
CA ILE A 159 8.68 15.14 -3.22
C ILE A 159 7.96 15.94 -4.30
N VAL A 160 8.63 16.07 -5.44
CA VAL A 160 8.07 16.70 -6.64
C VAL A 160 7.32 15.65 -7.45
N THR A 161 6.09 15.95 -7.85
CA THR A 161 5.24 15.04 -8.61
C THR A 161 4.77 15.63 -9.93
N ASP A 162 4.12 14.80 -10.74
CA ASP A 162 3.22 15.28 -11.78
C ASP A 162 1.91 15.84 -11.17
N ASP A 163 0.92 16.15 -12.01
CA ASP A 163 -0.39 16.69 -11.66
C ASP A 163 -1.51 15.64 -11.64
N SER A 164 -1.16 14.34 -11.58
CA SER A 164 -2.11 13.23 -11.46
C SER A 164 -2.66 13.13 -10.04
N HIS A 165 -3.50 14.10 -9.65
CA HIS A 165 -4.07 14.19 -8.30
C HIS A 165 -4.74 12.88 -7.86
N GLY A 166 -4.53 12.49 -6.58
CA GLY A 166 -5.03 11.24 -5.99
C GLY A 166 -4.09 10.04 -6.18
N ASN A 167 -3.23 10.05 -7.21
CA ASN A 167 -2.26 8.99 -7.50
C ASN A 167 -1.03 9.52 -8.26
N ALA A 168 -0.46 10.62 -7.76
CA ALA A 168 0.61 11.33 -8.42
C ALA A 168 1.90 10.50 -8.56
N ILE A 169 2.61 10.73 -9.67
CA ILE A 169 3.86 10.04 -9.98
C ILE A 169 5.03 10.93 -9.57
N PRO A 170 5.90 10.47 -8.64
CA PRO A 170 7.05 11.23 -8.20
C PRO A 170 8.12 11.39 -9.29
N ASN A 171 8.66 12.59 -9.43
CA ASN A 171 9.88 12.84 -10.17
C ASN A 171 11.09 12.58 -9.26
N ILE A 172 11.68 11.39 -9.37
CA ILE A 172 12.76 10.93 -8.48
C ILE A 172 13.98 11.86 -8.53
N ALA A 173 14.40 12.31 -9.70
CA ALA A 173 15.59 13.17 -9.84
C ALA A 173 15.40 14.52 -9.14
N MET A 174 14.26 15.18 -9.36
CA MET A 174 13.96 16.45 -8.69
C MET A 174 13.78 16.27 -7.18
N SER A 175 13.11 15.20 -6.76
CA SER A 175 12.92 14.88 -5.34
C SER A 175 14.26 14.62 -4.63
N ARG A 176 15.20 13.91 -5.27
CA ARG A 176 16.58 13.75 -4.74
C ARG A 176 17.26 15.09 -4.48
N THR A 177 17.14 16.04 -5.41
CA THR A 177 17.70 17.39 -5.22
C THR A 177 17.10 18.12 -4.04
N GLN A 178 15.76 18.06 -3.89
CA GLN A 178 15.07 18.67 -2.74
C GLN A 178 15.46 18.00 -1.41
N ILE A 179 15.58 16.69 -1.39
CA ILE A 179 16.00 15.92 -0.20
C ILE A 179 17.44 16.29 0.19
N ALA A 180 18.35 16.35 -0.78
CA ALA A 180 19.73 16.75 -0.53
C ALA A 180 19.84 18.16 0.05
N THR A 181 19.03 19.09 -0.44
CA THR A 181 19.04 20.48 0.01
C THR A 181 18.40 20.67 1.38
N ASN A 182 17.31 19.97 1.68
CA ASN A 182 16.48 20.25 2.86
C ASN A 182 16.64 19.22 3.99
N VAL A 183 17.05 17.98 3.70
CA VAL A 183 17.14 16.90 4.72
C VAL A 183 18.59 16.64 5.13
N LEU A 184 19.53 16.51 4.20
CA LEU A 184 20.93 16.19 4.54
C LEU A 184 21.56 17.16 5.53
N PRO A 185 21.39 18.51 5.43
CA PRO A 185 21.97 19.45 6.39
C PRO A 185 21.38 19.29 7.81
N LEU A 186 20.14 18.81 7.95
CA LEU A 186 19.56 18.51 9.27
C LEU A 186 20.21 17.27 9.88
N LEU A 187 20.39 16.22 9.09
CA LEU A 187 21.05 14.98 9.51
C LEU A 187 22.51 15.23 9.93
N GLU A 188 23.24 16.10 9.22
CA GLU A 188 24.61 16.50 9.57
C GLU A 188 24.68 17.23 10.91
N ARG A 189 23.63 17.94 11.27
CA ARG A 189 23.49 18.64 12.56
C ARG A 189 22.94 17.76 13.67
N GLY A 190 22.75 16.46 13.45
CA GLY A 190 22.17 15.51 14.40
C GLY A 190 20.70 15.78 14.73
N ILE A 191 19.95 16.37 13.78
CA ILE A 191 18.50 16.61 13.90
C ILE A 191 17.78 15.43 13.24
N VAL A 192 16.81 14.86 13.92
CA VAL A 192 15.93 13.81 13.41
C VAL A 192 14.73 14.45 12.70
N PRO A 193 14.65 14.42 11.37
CA PRO A 193 13.47 14.90 10.65
C PRO A 193 12.32 13.89 10.80
N VAL A 194 11.14 14.40 11.14
CA VAL A 194 9.87 13.67 11.12
C VAL A 194 9.09 14.14 9.90
N ILE A 195 9.05 13.32 8.88
CA ILE A 195 8.61 13.68 7.55
C ILE A 195 7.22 13.10 7.29
N THR A 196 6.31 13.91 6.75
CA THR A 196 4.98 13.42 6.36
C THR A 196 5.13 12.39 5.23
N GLY A 197 4.43 11.24 5.35
CA GLY A 197 4.29 10.31 4.24
C GLY A 197 3.20 10.73 3.27
N PHE A 198 2.98 9.96 2.20
CA PHE A 198 1.79 9.99 1.34
C PHE A 198 1.61 11.22 0.45
N ILE A 199 2.11 12.38 0.81
CA ILE A 199 1.93 13.64 0.08
C ILE A 199 3.17 14.07 -0.69
N GLY A 200 2.97 14.89 -1.72
CA GLY A 200 3.98 15.59 -2.50
C GLY A 200 3.43 16.91 -3.03
N ALA A 201 4.13 17.52 -3.95
CA ALA A 201 3.62 18.68 -4.67
C ALA A 201 4.07 18.68 -6.14
N THR A 202 3.27 19.28 -7.00
CA THR A 202 3.67 19.58 -8.37
C THR A 202 4.83 20.56 -8.40
N ARG A 203 5.44 20.77 -9.58
CA ARG A 203 6.47 21.81 -9.77
C ARG A 203 5.99 23.22 -9.43
N SER A 204 4.69 23.48 -9.55
CA SER A 204 4.07 24.77 -9.19
C SER A 204 3.69 24.87 -7.70
N GLY A 205 4.01 23.86 -6.89
CA GLY A 205 3.74 23.84 -5.47
C GLY A 205 2.31 23.41 -5.08
N GLN A 206 1.52 22.90 -6.03
CA GLN A 206 0.18 22.36 -5.72
C GLN A 206 0.30 21.02 -5.00
N PRO A 207 -0.30 20.85 -3.82
CA PRO A 207 -0.29 19.57 -3.10
C PRO A 207 -0.89 18.43 -3.91
N THR A 208 -0.26 17.28 -3.82
CA THR A 208 -0.69 16.03 -4.46
C THR A 208 -0.63 14.89 -3.45
N THR A 209 -1.38 13.82 -3.70
CA THR A 209 -1.25 12.57 -2.96
C THR A 209 -0.70 11.45 -3.84
N LEU A 210 0.13 10.58 -3.24
CA LEU A 210 0.83 9.51 -3.96
C LEU A 210 -0.01 8.24 -4.14
N GLY A 211 -1.25 8.26 -3.65
CA GLY A 211 -2.14 7.11 -3.71
C GLY A 211 -1.79 5.99 -2.72
N ARG A 212 -2.36 4.80 -2.92
CA ARG A 212 -2.16 3.65 -2.05
C ARG A 212 -0.67 3.30 -1.89
N GLY A 213 -0.23 3.01 -0.67
CA GLY A 213 1.18 2.77 -0.36
C GLY A 213 2.07 4.03 -0.42
N GLY A 214 1.46 5.22 -0.50
CA GLY A 214 2.19 6.49 -0.66
C GLY A 214 3.21 6.77 0.44
N SER A 215 2.93 6.43 1.71
CA SER A 215 3.90 6.60 2.81
C SER A 215 5.10 5.65 2.69
N ASP A 216 4.89 4.42 2.20
CA ASP A 216 5.98 3.47 1.95
C ASP A 216 6.83 3.93 0.77
N LEU A 217 6.18 4.44 -0.29
CA LEU A 217 6.88 5.07 -1.42
C LEU A 217 7.68 6.30 -0.97
N THR A 218 7.13 7.13 -0.08
CA THR A 218 7.85 8.26 0.53
C THR A 218 9.10 7.79 1.25
N ALA A 219 9.01 6.73 2.07
CA ALA A 219 10.15 6.17 2.78
C ALA A 219 11.23 5.65 1.83
N SER A 220 10.84 5.02 0.74
CA SER A 220 11.77 4.53 -0.29
C SER A 220 12.48 5.66 -1.04
N ILE A 221 11.75 6.70 -1.44
CA ILE A 221 12.33 7.87 -2.10
C ILE A 221 13.31 8.60 -1.18
N LEU A 222 12.93 8.76 0.09
CA LEU A 222 13.80 9.36 1.11
C LEU A 222 15.03 8.48 1.35
N GLY A 223 14.85 7.16 1.50
CA GLY A 223 15.94 6.21 1.68
C GLY A 223 16.98 6.30 0.57
N ALA A 224 16.54 6.29 -0.68
CA ALA A 224 17.40 6.48 -1.85
C ALA A 224 18.03 7.89 -1.89
N GLY A 225 17.29 8.93 -1.47
CA GLY A 225 17.73 10.32 -1.50
C GLY A 225 18.76 10.67 -0.43
N VAL A 226 18.71 10.04 0.75
CA VAL A 226 19.68 10.26 1.84
C VAL A 226 20.81 9.23 1.86
N GLY A 227 20.80 8.24 0.98
CA GLY A 227 21.76 7.12 0.96
C GLY A 227 21.62 6.25 2.21
N ALA A 228 20.40 5.84 2.54
CA ALA A 228 20.12 4.99 3.71
C ALA A 228 20.75 3.61 3.56
N GLN A 229 21.25 3.05 4.66
CA GLN A 229 21.70 1.66 4.72
C GLN A 229 20.53 0.69 4.84
N GLU A 230 19.46 1.10 5.50
CA GLU A 230 18.25 0.29 5.66
C GLU A 230 17.00 1.17 5.73
N ILE A 231 15.85 0.57 5.36
CA ILE A 231 14.52 1.14 5.56
C ILE A 231 13.72 0.17 6.41
N TRP A 232 13.14 0.65 7.51
CA TRP A 232 12.27 -0.15 8.38
C TRP A 232 10.84 0.33 8.30
N LEU A 233 9.94 -0.57 7.88
CA LEU A 233 8.50 -0.34 7.81
C LEU A 233 7.85 -0.94 9.06
N TRP A 234 7.47 -0.08 9.98
CA TRP A 234 6.78 -0.46 11.21
C TRP A 234 5.26 -0.54 10.97
N THR A 235 4.70 -1.69 11.31
CA THR A 235 3.29 -2.03 11.17
C THR A 235 2.81 -2.81 12.39
N ASP A 236 1.55 -3.26 12.42
CA ASP A 236 0.94 -4.03 13.50
C ASP A 236 1.09 -5.56 13.34
N VAL A 237 1.68 -6.02 12.25
CA VAL A 237 1.94 -7.44 11.98
C VAL A 237 3.42 -7.81 12.14
N ASP A 238 3.68 -9.10 12.39
CA ASP A 238 5.03 -9.59 12.70
C ASP A 238 5.97 -9.62 11.48
N GLY A 239 5.47 -9.41 10.26
CA GLY A 239 6.20 -9.45 9.00
C GLY A 239 5.30 -9.87 7.84
N LEU A 240 5.91 -10.14 6.67
CA LEU A 240 5.22 -10.78 5.55
C LEU A 240 4.97 -12.25 5.88
N MET A 241 3.77 -12.73 5.56
CA MET A 241 3.32 -14.07 5.95
C MET A 241 3.32 -15.01 4.75
N THR A 242 3.52 -16.30 5.02
CA THR A 242 3.48 -17.37 4.00
C THR A 242 2.10 -17.54 3.33
N ALA A 243 1.04 -17.09 4.00
CA ALA A 243 -0.32 -16.93 3.51
C ALA A 243 -1.05 -15.90 4.37
N ASP A 244 -2.27 -15.48 4.00
CA ASP A 244 -3.11 -14.66 4.88
C ASP A 244 -3.50 -15.46 6.14
N PRO A 245 -3.12 -15.04 7.34
CA PRO A 245 -3.41 -15.78 8.57
C PRO A 245 -4.90 -15.86 8.91
N ARG A 246 -5.75 -15.10 8.24
CA ARG A 246 -7.21 -15.19 8.35
C ARG A 246 -7.78 -16.35 7.52
N GLU A 247 -7.05 -16.81 6.51
CA GLU A 247 -7.42 -17.89 5.61
C GLU A 247 -6.67 -19.19 5.96
N VAL A 248 -5.44 -19.06 6.49
CA VAL A 248 -4.56 -20.19 6.82
C VAL A 248 -3.94 -20.01 8.21
N ASP A 249 -4.48 -20.71 9.20
CA ASP A 249 -4.05 -20.62 10.61
C ASP A 249 -2.56 -20.98 10.84
N THR A 250 -1.99 -21.81 9.96
CA THR A 250 -0.59 -22.25 10.03
C THR A 250 0.38 -21.31 9.33
N ALA A 251 -0.09 -20.15 8.87
CA ALA A 251 0.75 -19.14 8.24
C ALA A 251 1.88 -18.66 9.17
N ARG A 252 3.07 -18.46 8.63
CA ARG A 252 4.28 -18.06 9.38
C ARG A 252 4.90 -16.83 8.75
N VAL A 253 5.72 -16.11 9.52
CA VAL A 253 6.52 -15.00 9.00
C VAL A 253 7.58 -15.54 8.03
N ILE A 254 7.70 -14.91 6.88
CA ILE A 254 8.76 -15.17 5.90
C ILE A 254 9.99 -14.35 6.33
N PRO A 255 11.12 -14.97 6.66
CA PRO A 255 12.28 -14.22 7.15
C PRO A 255 12.93 -13.37 6.07
N HIS A 256 12.96 -13.85 4.82
CA HIS A 256 13.64 -13.19 3.72
C HIS A 256 12.94 -13.40 2.37
N LEU A 257 12.83 -12.30 1.61
CA LEU A 257 12.36 -12.25 0.23
C LEU A 257 13.32 -11.42 -0.63
N SER A 258 13.43 -11.76 -1.92
CA SER A 258 14.02 -10.84 -2.89
C SER A 258 13.05 -9.69 -3.22
N TYR A 259 13.52 -8.65 -3.92
CA TYR A 259 12.64 -7.57 -4.38
C TYR A 259 11.59 -8.09 -5.36
N GLU A 260 11.96 -9.03 -6.23
CA GLU A 260 11.07 -9.65 -7.21
C GLU A 260 9.99 -10.48 -6.52
N GLU A 261 10.37 -11.34 -5.57
CA GLU A 261 9.40 -12.13 -4.78
C GLU A 261 8.45 -11.23 -3.99
N ALA A 262 8.97 -10.17 -3.37
CA ALA A 262 8.16 -9.20 -2.64
C ALA A 262 7.21 -8.41 -3.56
N ALA A 263 7.66 -8.09 -4.79
CA ALA A 263 6.81 -7.44 -5.80
C ALA A 263 5.65 -8.34 -6.24
N GLU A 264 5.94 -9.62 -6.51
CA GLU A 264 4.91 -10.60 -6.87
C GLU A 264 3.93 -10.83 -5.71
N LEU A 265 4.45 -11.00 -4.49
CA LEU A 265 3.61 -11.15 -3.30
C LEU A 265 2.67 -9.96 -3.11
N ALA A 266 3.16 -8.74 -3.32
CA ALA A 266 2.36 -7.52 -3.24
C ALA A 266 1.34 -7.42 -4.37
N TYR A 267 1.70 -7.80 -5.59
CA TYR A 267 0.81 -7.80 -6.75
C TYR A 267 -0.34 -8.79 -6.59
N PHE A 268 -0.03 -9.99 -6.08
CA PHE A 268 -0.99 -11.06 -5.84
C PHE A 268 -1.67 -11.01 -4.47
N GLY A 269 -1.78 -9.84 -3.83
CA GLY A 269 -2.74 -9.58 -2.76
C GLY A 269 -2.19 -9.40 -1.35
N ALA A 270 -0.88 -9.46 -1.15
CA ALA A 270 -0.32 -9.08 0.15
C ALA A 270 -0.59 -7.60 0.45
N ARG A 271 -1.37 -7.33 1.51
CA ARG A 271 -1.85 -5.97 1.82
C ARG A 271 -0.81 -5.07 2.49
N ILE A 272 0.31 -5.65 2.93
CA ILE A 272 1.30 -4.99 3.78
C ILE A 272 2.29 -4.15 2.95
N LEU A 273 2.53 -4.55 1.71
CA LEU A 273 3.51 -3.94 0.81
C LEU A 273 2.84 -3.42 -0.46
N HIS A 274 3.38 -2.34 -1.03
CA HIS A 274 2.96 -1.85 -2.34
C HIS A 274 4.13 -1.85 -3.32
N THR A 275 3.94 -2.43 -4.51
CA THR A 275 4.99 -2.63 -5.52
C THR A 275 5.76 -1.35 -5.89
N ARG A 276 5.08 -0.19 -5.93
CA ARG A 276 5.68 1.11 -6.28
C ARG A 276 6.84 1.52 -5.36
N MET A 277 6.88 1.06 -4.12
CA MET A 277 7.95 1.41 -3.19
C MET A 277 9.27 0.72 -3.50
N LEU A 278 9.24 -0.40 -4.24
CA LEU A 278 10.46 -1.18 -4.50
C LEU A 278 11.36 -0.52 -5.54
N ALA A 279 10.79 0.14 -6.56
CA ALA A 279 11.55 0.73 -7.66
C ALA A 279 12.64 1.74 -7.21
N PRO A 280 12.39 2.70 -6.29
CA PRO A 280 13.41 3.66 -5.87
C PRO A 280 14.60 3.02 -5.12
N ILE A 281 14.40 1.88 -4.47
CA ILE A 281 15.40 1.25 -3.59
C ILE A 281 16.10 0.07 -4.24
N GLN A 282 15.49 -0.58 -5.23
CA GLN A 282 16.05 -1.72 -5.92
C GLN A 282 17.36 -1.37 -6.65
N SER A 283 17.41 -0.20 -7.32
CA SER A 283 18.62 0.28 -7.99
C SER A 283 19.77 0.62 -7.03
N GLU A 284 19.45 1.00 -5.80
CA GLU A 284 20.40 1.36 -4.75
C GLU A 284 20.72 0.18 -3.82
N HIS A 285 20.06 -0.97 -4.01
CA HIS A 285 20.23 -2.19 -3.21
C HIS A 285 19.96 -1.97 -1.71
N ILE A 286 19.04 -1.07 -1.35
CA ILE A 286 18.72 -0.74 0.04
C ILE A 286 17.77 -1.77 0.63
N PRO A 287 18.18 -2.58 1.63
CA PRO A 287 17.29 -3.56 2.25
C PRO A 287 16.15 -2.89 3.01
N VAL A 288 14.98 -3.56 2.96
CA VAL A 288 13.78 -3.15 3.68
C VAL A 288 13.42 -4.20 4.71
N TRP A 289 13.12 -3.76 5.91
CA TRP A 289 12.60 -4.60 6.98
C TRP A 289 11.15 -4.26 7.27
N ILE A 290 10.31 -5.27 7.39
CA ILE A 290 8.93 -5.14 7.87
C ILE A 290 8.91 -5.65 9.30
N LYS A 291 8.57 -4.78 10.25
CA LYS A 291 8.70 -5.02 11.69
C LYS A 291 7.42 -4.67 12.44
N ASN A 292 7.16 -5.40 13.52
CA ASN A 292 6.00 -5.14 14.37
C ASN A 292 6.31 -4.05 15.40
N VAL A 293 5.57 -2.94 15.35
CA VAL A 293 5.74 -1.81 16.29
C VAL A 293 5.48 -2.21 17.74
N PHE A 294 4.55 -3.15 17.97
CA PHE A 294 4.19 -3.64 19.32
C PHE A 294 5.09 -4.78 19.82
N LYS A 295 5.92 -5.34 18.93
CA LYS A 295 6.88 -6.43 19.23
C LYS A 295 8.24 -6.13 18.57
N PRO A 296 8.89 -4.99 18.91
CA PRO A 296 10.07 -4.51 18.18
C PRO A 296 11.28 -5.45 18.28
N GLN A 297 11.30 -6.34 19.27
CA GLN A 297 12.34 -7.38 19.42
C GLN A 297 12.23 -8.52 18.40
N LYS A 298 11.08 -8.69 17.72
CA LYS A 298 10.97 -9.68 16.66
C LYS A 298 11.73 -9.22 15.42
N PRO A 299 12.44 -10.13 14.71
CA PRO A 299 13.26 -9.74 13.56
C PRO A 299 12.42 -9.17 12.42
N GLY A 300 11.20 -9.67 12.19
CA GLY A 300 10.37 -9.29 11.05
C GLY A 300 10.76 -10.00 9.76
N SER A 301 10.42 -9.39 8.61
CA SER A 301 10.78 -9.86 7.28
C SER A 301 11.78 -8.91 6.62
N ASN A 302 12.84 -9.45 6.04
CA ASN A 302 13.81 -8.70 5.26
C ASN A 302 13.52 -8.84 3.77
N ILE A 303 13.55 -7.72 3.05
CA ILE A 303 13.52 -7.68 1.59
C ILE A 303 14.83 -7.06 1.13
N SER A 304 15.62 -7.81 0.37
CA SER A 304 16.93 -7.35 -0.10
C SER A 304 17.27 -8.02 -1.44
N PRO A 305 18.36 -7.61 -2.12
CA PRO A 305 18.80 -8.32 -3.31
C PRO A 305 18.91 -9.82 -3.05
N GLY A 306 18.44 -10.65 -3.97
CA GLY A 306 18.40 -12.09 -3.80
C GLY A 306 19.79 -12.65 -3.46
N SER A 307 19.94 -13.28 -2.31
CA SER A 307 21.13 -14.06 -1.99
C SER A 307 21.00 -15.38 -2.72
N GLY A 308 21.74 -15.59 -3.78
CA GLY A 308 21.66 -16.65 -4.75
C GLY A 308 21.80 -18.11 -4.29
N ARG A 309 21.25 -18.49 -3.16
CA ARG A 309 21.04 -19.88 -2.71
C ARG A 309 19.84 -19.92 -1.77
N SER A 310 18.64 -19.86 -2.31
CA SER A 310 17.46 -20.29 -1.59
C SER A 310 17.33 -21.80 -1.67
N GLU A 311 16.92 -22.43 -0.58
CA GLU A 311 16.39 -23.79 -0.59
C GLU A 311 15.27 -23.88 -1.62
N LEU A 312 15.13 -25.04 -2.27
CA LEU A 312 14.10 -25.33 -3.29
C LEU A 312 12.69 -25.31 -2.69
N THR A 313 12.18 -24.11 -2.30
CA THR A 313 10.93 -24.04 -1.56
C THR A 313 10.03 -22.94 -2.09
N ILE A 314 8.73 -23.20 -2.03
CA ILE A 314 7.70 -22.19 -2.14
C ILE A 314 7.74 -21.37 -0.84
N LYS A 315 7.81 -20.05 -0.93
CA LYS A 315 7.91 -19.15 0.24
C LYS A 315 6.57 -18.62 0.69
N ALA A 316 5.65 -18.43 -0.25
CA ALA A 316 4.32 -17.90 0.05
C ALA A 316 3.30 -18.43 -0.93
N VAL A 317 2.04 -18.38 -0.52
CA VAL A 317 0.88 -18.58 -1.39
C VAL A 317 -0.16 -17.50 -1.08
N THR A 318 -0.78 -16.97 -2.14
CA THR A 318 -1.83 -15.95 -2.04
C THR A 318 -3.07 -16.42 -2.78
N SER A 319 -4.22 -15.86 -2.40
CA SER A 319 -5.49 -16.04 -3.08
C SER A 319 -6.07 -14.68 -3.42
N ILE A 320 -6.35 -14.46 -4.69
CA ILE A 320 -7.06 -13.27 -5.16
C ILE A 320 -8.27 -13.69 -5.96
N ALA A 321 -9.38 -13.04 -5.69
CA ALA A 321 -10.59 -13.25 -6.44
C ALA A 321 -10.54 -12.54 -7.80
N GLY A 322 -11.18 -13.17 -8.79
CA GLY A 322 -11.27 -12.69 -10.16
C GLY A 322 -12.54 -13.16 -10.87
N VAL A 323 -12.60 -12.84 -12.15
CA VAL A 323 -13.67 -13.29 -13.04
C VAL A 323 -13.04 -14.00 -14.22
N ALA A 324 -13.56 -15.19 -14.53
CA ALA A 324 -13.19 -15.92 -15.75
C ALA A 324 -14.37 -15.93 -16.75
N LEU A 325 -14.05 -15.65 -18.00
CA LEU A 325 -14.97 -15.72 -19.11
C LEU A 325 -14.58 -16.87 -20.04
N THR A 326 -15.54 -17.70 -20.38
CA THR A 326 -15.36 -18.84 -21.29
C THR A 326 -16.37 -18.79 -22.42
N ALA A 327 -15.94 -19.14 -23.60
CA ALA A 327 -16.83 -19.30 -24.77
C ALA A 327 -16.51 -20.57 -25.54
N ASP A 328 -17.53 -21.27 -26.03
CA ASP A 328 -17.41 -22.47 -26.87
C ASP A 328 -17.29 -22.06 -28.37
N HIS A 329 -16.52 -21.02 -28.63
CA HIS A 329 -16.17 -20.53 -29.97
C HIS A 329 -14.90 -19.67 -29.91
N SER A 330 -14.31 -19.38 -31.06
CA SER A 330 -13.20 -18.45 -31.19
C SER A 330 -13.74 -17.01 -31.23
N GLY A 331 -13.77 -16.33 -30.07
CA GLY A 331 -14.23 -14.94 -29.94
C GLY A 331 -13.09 -13.93 -29.88
N SER A 332 -13.38 -12.63 -30.01
CA SER A 332 -12.39 -11.57 -29.86
C SER A 332 -12.05 -11.35 -28.40
N LEU A 333 -10.88 -11.83 -27.96
CA LEU A 333 -10.38 -11.63 -26.59
C LEU A 333 -10.18 -10.15 -26.26
N SER A 334 -9.75 -9.33 -27.24
CA SER A 334 -9.56 -7.88 -27.03
C SER A 334 -10.89 -7.17 -26.76
N THR A 335 -11.96 -7.51 -27.49
CA THR A 335 -13.29 -6.93 -27.28
C THR A 335 -13.85 -7.30 -25.93
N ILE A 336 -13.70 -8.56 -25.51
CA ILE A 336 -14.17 -9.04 -24.20
C ILE A 336 -13.35 -8.43 -23.06
N SER A 337 -12.03 -8.34 -23.19
CA SER A 337 -11.17 -7.67 -22.20
C SER A 337 -11.57 -6.21 -21.99
N ALA A 338 -11.82 -5.48 -23.08
CA ALA A 338 -12.29 -4.09 -23.00
C ALA A 338 -13.67 -3.97 -22.33
N LEU A 339 -14.58 -4.89 -22.62
CA LEU A 339 -15.92 -4.93 -21.99
C LEU A 339 -15.80 -5.17 -20.46
N VAL A 340 -14.92 -6.09 -20.04
CA VAL A 340 -14.69 -6.38 -18.62
C VAL A 340 -14.10 -5.17 -17.91
N ASP A 341 -13.06 -4.56 -18.48
CA ASP A 341 -12.41 -3.38 -17.92
C ASP A 341 -13.39 -2.20 -17.81
N GLN A 342 -14.13 -1.92 -18.87
CA GLN A 342 -15.17 -0.89 -18.84
C GLN A 342 -16.23 -1.16 -17.77
N THR A 343 -16.70 -2.40 -17.65
CA THR A 343 -17.75 -2.77 -16.70
C THR A 343 -17.24 -2.63 -15.25
N LEU A 344 -16.01 -3.07 -14.98
CA LEU A 344 -15.39 -2.89 -13.68
C LEU A 344 -15.19 -1.40 -13.35
N TYR A 345 -14.70 -0.61 -14.31
CA TYR A 345 -14.49 0.82 -14.12
C TYR A 345 -15.79 1.58 -13.86
N GLU A 346 -16.88 1.25 -14.55
CA GLU A 346 -18.19 1.85 -14.32
C GLU A 346 -18.69 1.62 -12.89
N ASN A 347 -18.47 0.41 -12.36
CA ASN A 347 -18.94 0.00 -11.04
C ASN A 347 -18.03 0.46 -9.88
N THR A 348 -16.71 0.49 -10.10
CA THR A 348 -15.73 0.58 -8.98
C THR A 348 -14.69 1.68 -9.17
N ARG A 349 -14.57 2.28 -10.35
CA ARG A 349 -13.48 3.18 -10.77
C ARG A 349 -12.10 2.54 -10.78
N SER A 350 -12.05 1.21 -10.76
CA SER A 350 -10.81 0.42 -10.89
C SER A 350 -10.74 -0.24 -12.25
N HIS A 351 -9.53 -0.50 -12.74
CA HIS A 351 -9.28 -1.23 -13.97
C HIS A 351 -9.03 -2.71 -13.68
N ALA A 352 -9.31 -3.56 -14.65
CA ALA A 352 -9.10 -5.00 -14.57
C ALA A 352 -7.73 -5.38 -15.13
N ASP A 353 -7.00 -6.22 -14.43
CA ASP A 353 -5.73 -6.79 -14.93
C ASP A 353 -5.96 -8.16 -15.56
N VAL A 354 -5.57 -8.30 -16.83
CA VAL A 354 -5.66 -9.59 -17.54
C VAL A 354 -4.56 -10.51 -17.04
N MET A 355 -4.95 -11.62 -16.40
CA MET A 355 -4.03 -12.63 -15.87
C MET A 355 -3.71 -13.71 -16.89
N ILE A 356 -4.74 -14.27 -17.51
CA ILE A 356 -4.61 -15.36 -18.46
C ILE A 356 -5.56 -15.10 -19.62
N SER A 357 -5.06 -15.22 -20.83
CA SER A 357 -5.85 -15.30 -22.03
C SER A 357 -5.40 -16.49 -22.87
N SER A 358 -6.35 -17.29 -23.31
CA SER A 358 -6.08 -18.47 -24.16
C SER A 358 -7.18 -18.65 -25.18
N GLN A 359 -6.81 -19.04 -26.39
CA GLN A 359 -7.74 -19.27 -27.49
C GLN A 359 -7.35 -20.49 -28.29
N SER A 360 -8.33 -21.27 -28.64
CA SER A 360 -8.22 -22.37 -29.60
C SER A 360 -9.22 -22.17 -30.76
N SER A 361 -9.23 -23.08 -31.72
CA SER A 361 -10.18 -23.05 -32.83
C SER A 361 -11.65 -23.13 -32.37
N THR A 362 -11.92 -23.67 -31.20
CA THR A 362 -13.27 -23.97 -30.69
C THR A 362 -13.59 -23.37 -29.34
N ARG A 363 -12.63 -22.77 -28.65
CA ARG A 363 -12.81 -22.22 -27.30
C ARG A 363 -11.98 -20.99 -27.05
N SER A 364 -12.52 -20.08 -26.23
CA SER A 364 -11.83 -18.92 -25.74
C SER A 364 -11.94 -18.88 -24.20
N PHE A 365 -10.85 -18.46 -23.56
CA PHE A 365 -10.75 -18.29 -22.11
C PHE A 365 -10.06 -16.96 -21.79
N LEU A 366 -10.66 -16.17 -20.90
CA LEU A 366 -10.09 -14.94 -20.36
C LEU A 366 -10.29 -14.95 -18.85
N CYS A 367 -9.21 -14.79 -18.10
CA CYS A 367 -9.26 -14.60 -16.66
C CYS A 367 -8.69 -13.23 -16.32
N VAL A 368 -9.44 -12.45 -15.56
CA VAL A 368 -9.06 -11.12 -15.09
C VAL A 368 -9.05 -11.08 -13.58
N LEU A 369 -8.06 -10.41 -13.04
CA LEU A 369 -7.95 -10.10 -11.63
C LEU A 369 -8.77 -8.84 -11.33
N ILE A 370 -9.54 -8.88 -10.24
CA ILE A 370 -10.23 -7.70 -9.71
C ILE A 370 -9.43 -7.16 -8.54
N PRO A 371 -8.89 -5.94 -8.64
CA PRO A 371 -8.08 -5.37 -7.57
C PRO A 371 -8.86 -5.29 -6.25
N THR A 372 -8.22 -5.61 -5.14
CA THR A 372 -8.84 -5.49 -3.80
C THR A 372 -9.28 -4.05 -3.47
N ALA A 373 -8.68 -3.06 -4.13
CA ALA A 373 -9.08 -1.65 -4.06
C ALA A 373 -10.49 -1.37 -4.58
N ALA A 374 -11.03 -2.25 -5.44
CA ALA A 374 -12.37 -2.12 -6.00
C ALA A 374 -13.49 -2.33 -4.95
N GLY A 375 -13.14 -2.86 -3.77
CA GLY A 375 -14.07 -3.09 -2.66
C GLY A 375 -14.62 -4.51 -2.59
N PRO A 376 -15.25 -4.88 -1.46
CA PRO A 376 -15.69 -6.25 -1.20
C PRO A 376 -16.75 -6.77 -2.17
N ASP A 377 -17.66 -5.90 -2.62
CA ASP A 377 -18.77 -6.27 -3.50
C ASP A 377 -18.42 -6.19 -5.00
N ALA A 378 -17.19 -5.77 -5.33
CA ALA A 378 -16.78 -5.51 -6.71
C ALA A 378 -16.93 -6.74 -7.62
N ILE A 379 -16.58 -7.92 -7.13
CA ILE A 379 -16.66 -9.17 -7.89
C ILE A 379 -18.12 -9.52 -8.19
N HIS A 380 -18.97 -9.46 -7.17
CA HIS A 380 -20.40 -9.77 -7.30
C HIS A 380 -21.08 -8.79 -8.28
N ASN A 381 -20.87 -7.50 -8.09
CA ASN A 381 -21.45 -6.46 -8.92
C ASN A 381 -20.94 -6.54 -10.37
N THR A 382 -19.65 -6.79 -10.56
CA THR A 382 -19.05 -6.94 -11.89
C THR A 382 -19.56 -8.20 -12.59
N HIS A 383 -19.68 -9.33 -11.86
CA HIS A 383 -20.24 -10.57 -12.39
C HIS A 383 -21.66 -10.36 -12.93
N ILE A 384 -22.58 -9.81 -12.13
CA ILE A 384 -23.96 -9.53 -12.52
C ILE A 384 -24.02 -8.56 -13.72
N ALA A 385 -23.22 -7.50 -13.69
CA ALA A 385 -23.21 -6.52 -14.77
C ALA A 385 -22.69 -7.12 -16.08
N LEU A 386 -21.68 -8.00 -16.01
CA LEU A 386 -21.16 -8.71 -17.18
C LEU A 386 -22.17 -9.71 -17.75
N GLU A 387 -22.82 -10.52 -16.90
CA GLU A 387 -23.89 -11.45 -17.37
C GLU A 387 -24.98 -10.71 -18.12
N LYS A 388 -25.42 -9.55 -17.60
CA LYS A 388 -26.43 -8.72 -18.26
C LYS A 388 -25.94 -8.21 -19.60
N LYS A 389 -24.75 -7.57 -19.66
CA LYS A 389 -24.20 -7.01 -20.89
C LYS A 389 -23.96 -8.07 -21.98
N LEU A 390 -23.45 -9.24 -21.58
CA LEU A 390 -23.19 -10.36 -22.48
C LEU A 390 -24.49 -10.99 -23.03
N SER A 391 -25.56 -11.05 -22.23
CA SER A 391 -26.86 -11.51 -22.68
C SER A 391 -27.52 -10.56 -23.69
N GLU A 392 -27.26 -9.26 -23.58
CA GLU A 392 -27.75 -8.23 -24.51
C GLU A 392 -26.96 -8.23 -25.84
N GLN A 393 -25.72 -8.70 -25.86
CA GLN A 393 -24.83 -8.73 -27.03
C GLN A 393 -24.79 -10.06 -27.76
N ALA A 394 -25.74 -10.95 -27.55
CA ALA A 394 -25.76 -12.36 -27.98
C ALA A 394 -25.61 -12.67 -29.46
N ALA A 395 -25.25 -11.70 -30.32
CA ALA A 395 -25.06 -11.90 -31.77
C ALA A 395 -23.78 -12.70 -32.12
N ASP A 396 -22.74 -12.71 -31.24
CA ASP A 396 -21.41 -13.29 -31.52
C ASP A 396 -21.06 -14.53 -30.68
N GLY A 397 -22.05 -15.27 -30.18
CA GLY A 397 -21.83 -16.45 -29.35
C GLY A 397 -21.92 -16.19 -27.82
N VAL A 398 -22.21 -17.24 -27.07
CA VAL A 398 -22.48 -17.12 -25.63
C VAL A 398 -21.19 -17.20 -24.82
N TRP A 399 -20.79 -16.06 -24.25
CA TRP A 399 -19.78 -16.02 -23.21
C TRP A 399 -20.42 -16.33 -21.85
N ARG A 400 -19.78 -17.21 -21.09
CA ARG A 400 -20.18 -17.53 -19.70
C ARG A 400 -19.21 -16.87 -18.75
N VAL A 401 -19.75 -16.24 -17.72
CA VAL A 401 -18.99 -15.58 -16.67
C VAL A 401 -19.00 -16.47 -15.41
N ASN A 402 -17.85 -16.67 -14.80
CA ASN A 402 -17.70 -17.42 -13.56
C ASN A 402 -16.83 -16.62 -12.59
N THR A 403 -17.19 -16.65 -11.32
CA THR A 403 -16.30 -16.17 -10.25
C THR A 403 -15.22 -17.21 -10.01
N VAL A 404 -13.98 -16.75 -9.95
CA VAL A 404 -12.80 -17.60 -9.78
C VAL A 404 -11.88 -17.05 -8.71
N SER A 405 -11.00 -17.91 -8.22
CA SER A 405 -9.86 -17.51 -7.39
C SER A 405 -8.56 -17.86 -8.11
N ILE A 406 -7.64 -16.92 -8.07
CA ILE A 406 -6.29 -17.06 -8.60
C ILE A 406 -5.40 -17.35 -7.42
N ILE A 407 -4.93 -18.59 -7.32
CA ILE A 407 -4.04 -19.04 -6.25
C ILE A 407 -2.63 -18.97 -6.79
N THR A 408 -1.79 -18.15 -6.17
CA THR A 408 -0.43 -17.90 -6.67
C THR A 408 0.61 -18.35 -5.66
N ALA A 409 1.46 -19.28 -6.05
CA ALA A 409 2.64 -19.69 -5.32
C ALA A 409 3.81 -18.75 -5.66
N ILE A 410 4.55 -18.31 -4.65
CA ILE A 410 5.72 -17.43 -4.77
C ILE A 410 7.00 -18.21 -4.38
N SER A 411 8.02 -18.12 -5.24
CA SER A 411 9.33 -18.71 -5.05
C SER A 411 10.38 -17.85 -5.76
N ASP A 412 11.65 -18.12 -5.54
CA ASP A 412 12.75 -17.38 -6.19
C ASP A 412 12.89 -17.64 -7.69
N SER A 413 12.45 -18.81 -8.17
CA SER A 413 12.54 -19.17 -9.59
C SER A 413 11.71 -20.41 -9.91
N PHE A 414 10.70 -20.28 -10.75
CA PHE A 414 9.93 -21.39 -11.29
C PHE A 414 10.47 -21.89 -12.64
N ASP A 415 11.13 -21.04 -13.43
CA ASP A 415 11.62 -21.36 -14.79
C ASP A 415 12.73 -22.41 -14.80
N HIS A 416 13.61 -22.38 -13.81
CA HIS A 416 14.69 -23.36 -13.65
C HIS A 416 14.34 -24.54 -12.75
N ARG A 417 13.06 -24.61 -12.28
CA ARG A 417 12.62 -25.58 -11.27
C ARG A 417 11.27 -26.21 -11.59
N PRO A 418 11.19 -26.99 -12.67
CA PRO A 418 9.91 -27.65 -13.06
C PRO A 418 9.35 -28.56 -11.95
N GLN A 419 10.21 -29.00 -11.02
CA GLN A 419 9.79 -29.80 -9.85
C GLN A 419 8.83 -29.02 -8.94
N LEU A 420 9.04 -27.70 -8.73
CA LEU A 420 8.12 -26.88 -7.93
C LEU A 420 6.75 -26.76 -8.60
N VAL A 421 6.74 -26.58 -9.92
CA VAL A 421 5.49 -26.58 -10.70
C VAL A 421 4.77 -27.91 -10.55
N ALA A 422 5.50 -29.02 -10.68
CA ALA A 422 4.95 -30.37 -10.52
C ALA A 422 4.39 -30.59 -9.09
N GLN A 423 5.07 -30.10 -8.06
CA GLN A 423 4.57 -30.18 -6.67
C GLN A 423 3.25 -29.42 -6.50
N VAL A 424 3.14 -28.18 -7.02
CA VAL A 424 1.89 -27.40 -6.98
C VAL A 424 0.76 -28.16 -7.69
N LEU A 425 0.99 -28.65 -8.89
CA LEU A 425 -0.01 -29.39 -9.64
C LEU A 425 -0.41 -30.70 -8.97
N ASN A 426 0.54 -31.42 -8.36
CA ASN A 426 0.25 -32.64 -7.60
C ASN A 426 -0.56 -32.36 -6.35
N ALA A 427 -0.32 -31.27 -5.65
CA ALA A 427 -1.13 -30.85 -4.49
C ALA A 427 -2.60 -30.61 -4.90
N LEU A 428 -2.84 -30.14 -6.12
CA LEU A 428 -4.15 -29.83 -6.66
C LEU A 428 -4.79 -30.93 -7.50
N ARG A 429 -4.20 -32.14 -7.54
CA ARG A 429 -4.53 -33.24 -8.48
C ARG A 429 -6.01 -33.63 -8.61
N ASN A 430 -6.87 -33.32 -7.65
CA ASN A 430 -8.28 -33.66 -7.69
C ASN A 430 -9.18 -32.43 -7.80
N LEU A 431 -8.61 -31.23 -8.03
CA LEU A 431 -9.36 -30.01 -8.21
C LEU A 431 -9.43 -29.65 -9.70
N PRO A 432 -10.59 -29.17 -10.18
CA PRO A 432 -10.69 -28.68 -11.57
C PRO A 432 -9.90 -27.39 -11.72
N ILE A 433 -8.81 -27.47 -12.49
CA ILE A 433 -7.99 -26.32 -12.84
C ILE A 433 -8.54 -25.70 -14.11
N LEU A 434 -8.87 -24.41 -14.09
CA LEU A 434 -9.41 -23.67 -15.22
C LEU A 434 -8.32 -23.02 -16.07
N GLY A 435 -7.19 -22.65 -15.47
CA GLY A 435 -6.09 -22.02 -16.17
C GLY A 435 -4.81 -22.04 -15.33
N LEU A 436 -3.69 -21.89 -16.00
CA LEU A 436 -2.34 -21.86 -15.42
C LEU A 436 -1.57 -20.68 -16.00
N ALA A 437 -0.81 -19.97 -15.21
CA ALA A 437 0.11 -18.94 -15.66
C ALA A 437 1.40 -18.96 -14.84
N GLN A 438 2.53 -18.79 -15.52
CA GLN A 438 3.80 -18.46 -14.90
C GLN A 438 4.06 -16.98 -15.14
N GLY A 439 4.34 -16.23 -14.07
CA GLY A 439 4.62 -14.80 -14.16
C GLY A 439 5.91 -14.50 -14.93
N PRO A 440 6.01 -13.34 -15.60
CA PRO A 440 7.21 -12.96 -16.36
C PRO A 440 8.43 -12.71 -15.47
N SER A 441 8.25 -12.50 -14.18
CA SER A 441 9.34 -12.41 -13.19
C SER A 441 9.98 -13.77 -12.88
N ASN A 442 9.34 -14.87 -13.28
CA ASN A 442 9.67 -16.25 -12.92
C ASN A 442 9.56 -16.57 -11.42
N CYS A 443 9.09 -15.61 -10.60
CA CYS A 443 8.92 -15.76 -9.15
C CYS A 443 7.50 -16.17 -8.75
N SER A 444 6.57 -16.26 -9.69
CA SER A 444 5.18 -16.62 -9.43
C SER A 444 4.67 -17.71 -10.36
N PHE A 445 3.85 -18.60 -9.80
CA PHE A 445 3.10 -19.60 -10.53
C PHE A 445 1.65 -19.58 -10.05
N SER A 446 0.73 -19.24 -10.94
CA SER A 446 -0.68 -19.03 -10.65
C SER A 446 -1.55 -20.15 -11.20
N VAL A 447 -2.52 -20.58 -10.41
CA VAL A 447 -3.55 -21.55 -10.78
C VAL A 447 -4.90 -20.91 -10.61
N VAL A 448 -5.75 -20.99 -11.63
CA VAL A 448 -7.13 -20.50 -11.58
C VAL A 448 -8.06 -21.65 -11.26
N VAL A 449 -8.81 -21.51 -10.17
CA VAL A 449 -9.83 -22.45 -9.73
C VAL A 449 -11.18 -21.73 -9.58
N ASN A 450 -12.28 -22.49 -9.60
CA ASN A 450 -13.57 -21.91 -9.24
C ASN A 450 -13.54 -21.45 -7.78
N SER A 451 -14.20 -20.33 -7.44
CA SER A 451 -14.16 -19.71 -6.11
C SER A 451 -14.48 -20.65 -4.97
N HIS A 452 -15.35 -21.65 -5.17
CA HIS A 452 -15.68 -22.61 -4.11
C HIS A 452 -14.56 -23.60 -3.76
N TYR A 453 -13.50 -23.68 -4.59
CA TYR A 453 -12.31 -24.48 -4.30
C TYR A 453 -11.13 -23.63 -3.80
N ALA A 454 -11.32 -22.33 -3.59
CA ALA A 454 -10.25 -21.40 -3.26
C ALA A 454 -9.51 -21.78 -1.96
N ASP A 455 -10.26 -21.99 -0.88
CA ASP A 455 -9.69 -22.31 0.44
C ASP A 455 -8.95 -23.64 0.41
N GLU A 456 -9.55 -24.65 -0.24
CA GLU A 456 -8.92 -25.96 -0.37
C GLU A 456 -7.62 -25.90 -1.17
N ALA A 457 -7.61 -25.17 -2.30
CA ALA A 457 -6.43 -25.01 -3.13
C ALA A 457 -5.34 -24.23 -2.39
N LEU A 458 -5.70 -23.16 -1.69
CA LEU A 458 -4.80 -22.35 -0.89
C LEU A 458 -4.10 -23.18 0.21
N ILE A 459 -4.89 -23.93 1.00
CA ILE A 459 -4.37 -24.76 2.09
C ILE A 459 -3.43 -25.84 1.55
N ARG A 460 -3.81 -26.55 0.48
CA ARG A 460 -2.99 -27.61 -0.12
C ARG A 460 -1.65 -27.11 -0.66
N ILE A 461 -1.61 -25.93 -1.27
CA ILE A 461 -0.33 -25.34 -1.72
C ILE A 461 0.48 -24.86 -0.52
N HIS A 462 -0.18 -24.30 0.53
CA HIS A 462 0.51 -23.88 1.73
C HIS A 462 1.18 -25.05 2.48
N GLU A 463 0.59 -26.24 2.45
CA GLU A 463 1.18 -27.45 3.03
C GLU A 463 2.55 -27.80 2.43
N LEU A 464 2.81 -27.44 1.18
CA LEU A 464 4.13 -27.60 0.55
C LEU A 464 5.20 -26.69 1.18
N ILE A 465 4.79 -25.56 1.75
CA ILE A 465 5.68 -24.64 2.48
C ILE A 465 6.06 -25.22 3.84
N LEU A 466 5.12 -25.95 4.47
CA LEU A 466 5.32 -26.53 5.79
C LEU A 466 6.17 -27.80 5.73
N ASN A 467 6.06 -28.57 4.64
CA ASN A 467 6.70 -29.88 4.43
C ASN A 467 7.47 -29.89 3.10
N PRO A 468 8.58 -29.14 2.99
CA PRO A 468 9.41 -29.16 1.79
C PRO A 468 10.01 -30.57 1.62
N HIS A 469 9.73 -31.19 0.48
CA HIS A 469 10.23 -32.54 0.11
C HIS A 469 11.45 -32.44 -0.80
#